data_064d465107435bed9d3e02507373acd4
#
_entry.id   064d465107435bed9d3e02507373acd4
#
_cell.length_a   1.000
_cell.length_b   1.000
_cell.length_c   1.000
_cell.angle_alpha   90.00
_cell.angle_beta   90.00
_cell.angle_gamma   90.00
#
_symmetry.space_group_name_H-M   'P 1'
#
loop_
_entity.id
_entity.type
_entity.pdbx_description
1 polymer ?
#
loop_
_entity_poly.entity_id
_entity_poly.type
_entity_poly.pdbx_seq_one_letter_code
_entity_poly.pdbx_strand_id
1 'polypeptide(L)'
;PTIKTANMGSEHKPVSLDFIKEWRELLLSKGPYIQISDWMLKMGKTDADYNKQAIITAEETDAISHELMMMSSQGGYKISLIWLPERMNIQSANKIP
;
A
#
# COMPACT_ATOMS: atom_id res chain seq x y z
N PRO A 1 -2.92 1.87 -1.09
CA PRO A 1 -3.61 1.90 0.22
C PRO A 1 -3.77 0.50 0.79
N THR A 2 -3.75 0.42 2.11
CA THR A 2 -3.83 -0.84 2.83
C THR A 2 -4.80 -0.75 4.01
N ILE A 3 -5.16 -1.90 4.55
CA ILE A 3 -5.97 -1.99 5.77
C ILE A 3 -5.23 -2.88 6.78
N LYS A 4 -5.56 -2.71 8.06
CA LYS A 4 -5.09 -3.61 9.09
C LYS A 4 -6.06 -4.80 9.20
N THR A 5 -5.54 -6.01 8.96
CA THR A 5 -6.34 -7.22 9.03
C THR A 5 -6.21 -7.90 10.40
N ALA A 6 -7.12 -8.82 10.67
CA ALA A 6 -7.17 -9.52 11.95
C ALA A 6 -5.90 -10.32 12.28
N ASN A 7 -5.15 -10.74 11.25
CA ASN A 7 -3.95 -11.54 11.44
C ASN A 7 -2.71 -10.73 11.81
N MET A 8 -2.81 -9.40 11.78
CA MET A 8 -1.70 -8.51 12.11
C MET A 8 -1.67 -8.23 13.61
N GLY A 9 -0.46 -8.09 14.17
CA GLY A 9 -0.31 -7.71 15.56
C GLY A 9 -0.90 -6.34 15.85
N SER A 10 -1.31 -6.10 17.12
CA SER A 10 -2.00 -4.87 17.48
C SER A 10 -1.20 -3.60 17.23
N GLU A 11 0.13 -3.71 17.26
CA GLU A 11 1.02 -2.57 17.01
C GLU A 11 1.50 -2.50 15.56
N HIS A 12 1.17 -3.48 14.74
CA HIS A 12 1.60 -3.50 13.36
C HIS A 12 0.81 -2.48 12.53
N LYS A 13 1.53 -1.65 11.79
CA LYS A 13 0.92 -0.70 10.86
C LYS A 13 1.09 -1.21 9.44
N PRO A 14 -0.01 -1.45 8.72
CA PRO A 14 0.08 -2.11 7.42
C PRO A 14 0.78 -1.26 6.36
N VAL A 15 1.60 -1.94 5.56
CA VAL A 15 2.26 -1.35 4.39
C VAL A 15 2.04 -2.27 3.19
N SER A 16 2.33 -1.78 2.00
CA SER A 16 2.08 -2.52 0.76
C SER A 16 2.79 -3.86 0.70
N LEU A 17 3.98 -3.96 1.29
CA LEU A 17 4.72 -5.23 1.30
C LEU A 17 3.99 -6.34 2.03
N ASP A 18 3.12 -6.02 2.98
CA ASP A 18 2.31 -7.02 3.67
C ASP A 18 1.33 -7.73 2.72
N PHE A 19 1.00 -7.09 1.60
CA PHE A 19 0.02 -7.57 0.64
C PHE A 19 0.59 -7.73 -0.77
N ILE A 20 1.91 -7.89 -0.90
CA ILE A 20 2.54 -7.91 -2.23
C ILE A 20 2.05 -9.08 -3.08
N LYS A 21 1.78 -10.22 -2.47
CA LYS A 21 1.27 -11.39 -3.18
C LYS A 21 -0.14 -11.12 -3.72
N GLU A 22 -1.00 -10.59 -2.88
CA GLU A 22 -2.37 -10.25 -3.23
C GLU A 22 -2.41 -9.18 -4.33
N TRP A 23 -1.53 -8.21 -4.26
CA TRP A 23 -1.42 -7.15 -5.26
C TRP A 23 -1.01 -7.71 -6.63
N ARG A 24 -0.02 -8.59 -6.65
CA ARG A 24 0.43 -9.23 -7.89
C ARG A 24 -0.67 -10.06 -8.53
N GLU A 25 -1.39 -10.83 -7.73
CA GLU A 25 -2.49 -11.65 -8.21
C GLU A 25 -3.60 -10.78 -8.81
N LEU A 26 -3.92 -9.67 -8.17
CA LEU A 26 -4.95 -8.75 -8.64
C LEU A 26 -4.54 -8.08 -9.96
N LEU A 27 -3.30 -7.62 -10.05
CA LEU A 27 -2.78 -7.02 -11.28
C LEU A 27 -2.82 -7.99 -12.45
N LEU A 28 -2.46 -9.24 -12.23
CA LEU A 28 -2.48 -10.26 -13.28
C LEU A 28 -3.88 -10.62 -13.73
N SER A 29 -4.87 -10.54 -12.84
CA SER A 29 -6.24 -10.92 -13.18
C SER A 29 -7.06 -9.77 -13.78
N LYS A 30 -6.84 -8.53 -13.33
CA LYS A 30 -7.66 -7.38 -13.73
C LYS A 30 -6.91 -6.33 -14.52
N GLY A 31 -5.58 -6.34 -14.47
CA GLY A 31 -4.77 -5.36 -15.18
C GLY A 31 -5.06 -3.93 -14.72
N PRO A 32 -5.20 -2.97 -15.67
CA PRO A 32 -5.35 -1.56 -15.29
C PRO A 32 -6.75 -1.20 -14.79
N TYR A 33 -7.70 -2.13 -14.79
CA TYR A 33 -9.10 -1.87 -14.45
C TYR A 33 -9.44 -2.22 -13.00
N ILE A 34 -8.47 -2.11 -12.09
CA ILE A 34 -8.64 -2.42 -10.68
C ILE A 34 -9.43 -1.31 -9.99
N GLN A 35 -10.50 -1.69 -9.28
CA GLN A 35 -11.25 -0.78 -8.42
C GLN A 35 -10.88 -1.00 -6.97
N ILE A 36 -11.15 0.00 -6.12
CA ILE A 36 -10.85 -0.14 -4.69
C ILE A 36 -11.61 -1.31 -4.05
N SER A 37 -12.81 -1.58 -4.51
CA SER A 37 -13.59 -2.73 -4.03
C SER A 37 -12.89 -4.06 -4.31
N ASP A 38 -12.26 -4.20 -5.48
CA ASP A 38 -11.49 -5.39 -5.82
C ASP A 38 -10.31 -5.58 -4.85
N TRP A 39 -9.65 -4.48 -4.52
CA TRP A 39 -8.51 -4.50 -3.62
C TRP A 39 -8.91 -4.84 -2.19
N MET A 40 -10.03 -4.27 -1.74
CA MET A 40 -10.57 -4.56 -0.40
C MET A 40 -10.93 -6.05 -0.26
N LEU A 41 -11.49 -6.65 -1.29
CA LEU A 41 -11.81 -8.09 -1.28
C LEU A 41 -10.53 -8.94 -1.23
N LYS A 42 -9.47 -8.49 -1.86
CA LYS A 42 -8.19 -9.22 -1.82
C LYS A 42 -7.52 -9.15 -0.45
N MET A 43 -7.53 -7.97 0.17
CA MET A 43 -6.87 -7.77 1.46
C MET A 43 -7.69 -8.30 2.63
N GLY A 44 -9.01 -8.12 2.57
CA GLY A 44 -9.90 -8.41 3.70
C GLY A 44 -9.97 -9.89 4.02
N LYS A 45 -9.98 -10.21 5.31
CA LYS A 45 -10.06 -11.58 5.80
C LYS A 45 -11.40 -11.86 6.50
N THR A 46 -12.07 -10.81 6.96
CA THR A 46 -13.35 -10.91 7.67
C THR A 46 -14.31 -9.84 7.17
N ASP A 47 -15.59 -9.96 7.53
CA ASP A 47 -16.59 -8.95 7.18
C ASP A 47 -16.22 -7.57 7.79
N ALA A 48 -15.62 -7.57 8.98
CA ALA A 48 -15.17 -6.34 9.62
C ALA A 48 -14.07 -5.65 8.79
N ASP A 49 -13.20 -6.43 8.15
CA ASP A 49 -12.14 -5.87 7.31
C ASP A 49 -12.71 -5.16 6.08
N TYR A 50 -13.78 -5.69 5.50
CA TYR A 50 -14.39 -5.11 4.31
C TYR A 50 -15.02 -3.74 4.57
N ASN A 51 -15.34 -3.44 5.82
CA ASN A 51 -15.91 -2.16 6.22
C ASN A 51 -14.86 -1.10 6.56
N LYS A 52 -13.57 -1.47 6.58
CA LYS A 52 -12.49 -0.54 6.85
C LYS A 52 -12.18 0.30 5.62
N GLN A 53 -11.67 1.49 5.86
CA GLN A 53 -11.21 2.37 4.80
C GLN A 53 -9.71 2.14 4.58
N ALA A 54 -9.33 1.81 3.35
CA ALA A 54 -7.92 1.64 3.00
C ALA A 54 -7.25 3.02 2.92
N ILE A 55 -6.09 3.16 3.55
CA ILE A 55 -5.33 4.39 3.58
C ILE A 55 -3.86 4.11 3.28
N ILE A 56 -3.15 5.17 2.91
CA ILE A 56 -1.69 5.12 2.76
C ILE A 56 -1.11 5.77 4.01
N THR A 57 -0.45 4.98 4.84
CA THR A 57 0.05 5.41 6.14
C THR A 57 1.43 6.08 6.03
N ALA A 58 1.84 6.76 7.11
CA ALA A 58 3.17 7.35 7.20
C ALA A 58 4.26 6.26 7.13
N GLU A 59 4.00 5.08 7.65
CA GLU A 59 4.92 3.94 7.58
C GLU A 59 5.15 3.51 6.15
N GLU A 60 4.11 3.57 5.31
CA GLU A 60 4.23 3.26 3.88
C GLU A 60 5.14 4.27 3.18
N THR A 61 4.96 5.56 3.44
CA THR A 61 5.79 6.59 2.82
C THR A 61 7.23 6.55 3.33
N ASP A 62 7.43 6.18 4.59
CA ASP A 62 8.79 5.94 5.11
C ASP A 62 9.46 4.79 4.38
N ALA A 63 8.75 3.71 4.12
CA ALA A 63 9.25 2.56 3.37
C ALA A 63 9.63 2.95 1.94
N ILE A 64 8.77 3.72 1.28
CA ILE A 64 9.03 4.22 -0.09
C ILE A 64 10.29 5.08 -0.11
N SER A 65 10.41 6.02 0.82
CA SER A 65 11.57 6.91 0.90
C SER A 65 12.85 6.13 1.15
N HIS A 66 12.80 5.13 2.02
CA HIS A 66 13.95 4.28 2.33
C HIS A 66 14.42 3.52 1.07
N GLU A 67 13.50 2.93 0.33
CA GLU A 67 13.81 2.21 -0.90
C GLU A 67 14.45 3.13 -1.94
N LEU A 68 13.90 4.33 -2.13
CA LEU A 68 14.43 5.29 -3.08
C LEU A 68 15.85 5.72 -2.71
N MET A 69 16.12 5.91 -1.41
CA MET A 69 17.46 6.29 -0.93
C MET A 69 18.45 5.14 -1.11
N MET A 70 18.06 3.92 -0.77
CA MET A 70 18.93 2.75 -0.87
C MET A 70 19.40 2.50 -2.29
N MET A 71 18.57 2.78 -3.27
CA MET A 71 18.87 2.49 -4.68
C MET A 71 19.59 3.62 -5.38
N SER A 72 19.79 4.78 -4.75
CA SER A 72 20.42 5.95 -5.39
C SER A 72 21.87 5.70 -5.76
N SER A 73 22.56 4.80 -5.06
CA SER A 73 23.96 4.47 -5.34
C SER A 73 24.15 3.66 -6.63
N GLN A 74 23.10 3.11 -7.18
CA GLN A 74 23.17 2.27 -8.38
C GLN A 74 23.03 3.07 -9.68
N GLY A 75 22.70 4.34 -9.58
CA GLY A 75 22.50 5.19 -10.76
C GLY A 75 21.20 4.88 -11.48
N GLY A 76 20.91 5.63 -12.54
CA GLY A 76 19.72 5.46 -13.35
C GLY A 76 18.49 6.13 -12.74
N TYR A 77 17.34 5.88 -13.36
CA TYR A 77 16.07 6.45 -12.93
C TYR A 77 15.36 5.51 -11.96
N LYS A 78 14.66 6.12 -11.02
CA LYS A 78 13.78 5.40 -10.10
C LYS A 78 12.37 5.93 -10.26
N ILE A 79 11.42 5.02 -10.33
CA ILE A 79 10.01 5.36 -10.51
C ILE A 79 9.23 4.75 -9.36
N SER A 80 8.49 5.60 -8.65
CA SER A 80 7.54 5.16 -7.63
C SER A 80 6.13 5.42 -8.16
N LEU A 81 5.35 4.36 -8.28
CA LEU A 81 3.98 4.44 -8.75
C LEU A 81 3.04 4.25 -7.58
N ILE A 82 2.24 5.27 -7.30
CA ILE A 82 1.31 5.25 -6.17
C ILE A 82 -0.12 5.22 -6.68
N TRP A 83 -0.83 4.15 -6.33
CA TRP A 83 -2.23 3.98 -6.68
C TRP A 83 -3.12 4.60 -5.61
N LEU A 84 -4.06 5.45 -6.03
CA LEU A 84 -4.99 6.18 -5.17
C LEU A 84 -4.26 7.08 -4.15
N PRO A 85 -3.46 8.05 -4.61
CA PRO A 85 -2.70 8.90 -3.69
C PRO A 85 -3.58 9.78 -2.80
N GLU A 86 -4.83 10.00 -3.17
CA GLU A 86 -5.81 10.72 -2.35
C GLU A 86 -6.16 10.01 -1.05
N ARG A 87 -5.74 8.75 -0.89
CA ARG A 87 -5.93 7.99 0.33
C ARG A 87 -4.81 8.17 1.35
N MET A 88 -3.86 9.04 1.07
CA MET A 88 -2.82 9.39 2.04
C MET A 88 -3.42 10.19 3.19
N ASN A 89 -2.98 9.87 4.43
CA ASN A 89 -3.24 10.77 5.54
C ASN A 89 -2.29 11.97 5.47
N ILE A 90 -2.51 12.98 6.32
CA ILE A 90 -1.72 14.22 6.29
C ILE A 90 -0.24 13.94 6.54
N GLN A 91 0.08 13.09 7.49
CA GLN A 91 1.46 12.73 7.80
C GLN A 91 2.15 12.08 6.62
N SER A 92 1.46 11.18 5.95
CA SER A 92 1.95 10.48 4.77
C SER A 92 2.23 11.44 3.63
N ALA A 93 1.28 12.31 3.32
CA ALA A 93 1.41 13.27 2.22
C ALA A 93 2.58 14.24 2.43
N ASN A 94 2.85 14.63 3.69
CA ASN A 94 3.94 15.55 4.00
C ASN A 94 5.32 14.91 3.89
N LYS A 95 5.41 13.58 3.86
CA LYS A 95 6.68 12.85 3.77
C LYS A 95 7.10 12.54 2.33
N ILE A 96 6.19 12.64 1.39
CA ILE A 96 6.50 12.45 -0.04
C ILE A 96 7.16 13.72 -0.55
N PRO A 97 8.38 13.64 -1.11
CA PRO A 97 9.08 14.80 -1.66
C PRO A 97 8.42 15.35 -2.91
#